data_35d9cda8a15f0dff8a478fd54e139b3c
#
_entry.id   35d9cda8a15f0dff8a478fd54e139b3c
#
_cell.length_a   1.000
_cell.length_b   1.000
_cell.length_c   1.000
_cell.angle_alpha   90.00
_cell.angle_beta   90.00
_cell.angle_gamma   90.00
#
_symmetry.space_group_name_H-M   'P 1'
#
loop_
_entity.id
_entity.type
_entity.pdbx_description
1 polymer ?
#
loop_
_entity_poly.entity_id
_entity_poly.type
_entity_poly.pdbx_seq_one_letter_code
_entity_poly.pdbx_strand_id
1 'polypeptide(L)'
;MTVTYSNGEEQDKVMAKIAFIGAGSFGFTRTLVRDILTFPLLEDATLVLMDIDPERLAYIARAVERIVGEGNYPARVVATTDRREALDGADA
;
A
#
# COMPACT_ATOMS: atom_id res chain seq x y z
N MET A 1 7.25 -5.62 9.79
CA MET A 1 6.43 -4.71 9.00
C MET A 1 5.04 -4.61 9.59
N THR A 2 4.50 -3.45 9.64
CA THR A 2 3.14 -3.22 10.14
C THR A 2 2.27 -2.80 8.97
N VAL A 3 1.07 -3.36 8.89
CA VAL A 3 0.12 -3.01 7.86
C VAL A 3 -1.13 -2.49 8.54
N THR A 4 -1.60 -1.33 8.13
CA THR A 4 -2.84 -0.77 8.63
C THR A 4 -3.70 -0.37 7.46
N TYR A 5 -4.99 -0.29 7.67
CA TYR A 5 -5.86 0.16 6.60
C TYR A 5 -7.08 0.86 7.19
N SER A 6 -7.71 1.69 6.35
CA SER A 6 -8.95 2.34 6.73
C SER A 6 -9.92 2.27 5.57
N ASN A 7 -11.20 2.28 5.89
CA ASN A 7 -12.25 2.29 4.91
C ASN A 7 -12.86 3.65 4.87
N GLY A 8 -13.29 4.04 3.72
CA GLY A 8 -14.14 5.20 3.58
C GLY A 8 -15.46 4.77 4.10
N GLU A 9 -15.95 5.35 5.16
CA GLU A 9 -17.05 4.86 5.73
C GLU A 9 -18.24 5.19 5.15
N GLU A 10 -19.15 5.21 5.44
CA GLU A 10 -20.44 5.53 5.06
C GLU A 10 -20.70 5.39 3.67
N GLN A 11 -19.95 4.93 2.90
CA GLN A 11 -20.19 5.00 1.59
C GLN A 11 -20.56 3.80 0.94
N ASP A 12 -21.09 3.91 -0.18
CA ASP A 12 -21.43 2.83 -1.01
C ASP A 12 -20.24 2.15 -1.52
N LYS A 13 -19.07 2.77 -1.53
CA LYS A 13 -17.94 2.09 -2.03
C LYS A 13 -16.85 2.16 -1.01
N VAL A 14 -16.02 1.16 -0.98
CA VAL A 14 -14.90 1.07 -0.10
C VAL A 14 -13.74 1.81 -0.72
N MET A 15 -13.17 2.75 0.01
CA MET A 15 -11.98 3.45 -0.42
C MET A 15 -10.90 3.16 0.61
N ALA A 16 -10.25 2.03 0.47
CA ALA A 16 -9.29 1.58 1.46
C ALA A 16 -7.95 2.27 1.27
N LYS A 17 -7.34 2.65 2.37
CA LYS A 17 -5.98 3.14 2.38
C LYS A 17 -5.18 2.18 3.25
N ILE A 18 -4.20 1.51 2.68
CA ILE A 18 -3.42 0.50 3.37
C ILE A 18 -1.99 0.98 3.46
N ALA A 19 -1.50 1.12 4.68
CA ALA A 19 -0.17 1.61 4.91
C ALA A 19 0.76 0.45 5.31
N PHE A 20 1.89 0.35 4.63
CA PHE A 20 2.89 -0.68 4.90
C PHE A 20 4.08 0.01 5.55
N ILE A 21 4.19 -0.09 6.86
CA ILE A 21 5.26 0.53 7.61
C ILE A 21 6.45 -0.44 7.64
N GLY A 22 7.60 0.03 7.23
CA GLY A 22 8.76 -0.84 7.05
C GLY A 22 8.66 -1.58 5.74
N ALA A 23 8.14 -0.91 4.71
CA ALA A 23 7.82 -1.55 3.44
C ALA A 23 9.02 -2.17 2.73
N GLY A 24 10.20 -1.71 3.07
CA GLY A 24 11.41 -2.28 2.48
C GLY A 24 11.72 -3.70 2.90
N SER A 25 10.90 -4.29 3.74
CA SER A 25 11.01 -5.71 4.07
C SER A 25 10.71 -6.51 2.83
N PHE A 26 11.78 -6.92 2.18
CA PHE A 26 11.75 -7.43 0.89
C PHE A 26 10.95 -8.68 0.74
N GLY A 27 10.30 -8.90 -0.27
CA GLY A 27 9.53 -10.10 -0.54
C GLY A 27 8.20 -10.14 0.18
N PHE A 28 8.20 -9.77 1.47
CA PHE A 28 6.98 -9.82 2.26
C PHE A 28 5.97 -8.79 1.78
N THR A 29 6.42 -7.57 1.53
CA THR A 29 5.53 -6.52 1.02
C THR A 29 4.93 -6.92 -0.32
N ARG A 30 5.74 -7.48 -1.22
CA ARG A 30 5.25 -7.87 -2.53
C ARG A 30 4.19 -8.97 -2.42
N THR A 31 4.41 -9.93 -1.53
CA THR A 31 3.45 -11.00 -1.31
C THR A 31 2.13 -10.45 -0.78
N LEU A 32 2.20 -9.55 0.19
CA LEU A 32 0.99 -8.97 0.77
C LEU A 32 0.23 -8.13 -0.25
N VAL A 33 0.94 -7.37 -1.07
CA VAL A 33 0.29 -6.55 -2.09
C VAL A 33 -0.45 -7.44 -3.09
N ARG A 34 0.18 -8.51 -3.53
CA ARG A 34 -0.49 -9.42 -4.44
C ARG A 34 -1.74 -10.02 -3.82
N ASP A 35 -1.65 -10.42 -2.54
CA ASP A 35 -2.80 -10.98 -1.87
C ASP A 35 -3.93 -9.96 -1.76
N ILE A 36 -3.60 -8.72 -1.40
CA ILE A 36 -4.60 -7.68 -1.27
C ILE A 36 -5.30 -7.42 -2.58
N LEU A 37 -4.55 -7.36 -3.66
CA LEU A 37 -5.13 -7.03 -4.96
C LEU A 37 -5.98 -8.15 -5.53
N THR A 38 -5.93 -9.35 -4.95
CA THR A 38 -6.82 -10.40 -5.40
C THR A 38 -8.24 -10.24 -4.83
N PHE A 39 -8.44 -9.33 -3.89
CA PHE A 39 -9.77 -9.09 -3.35
C PHE A 39 -10.43 -7.96 -4.12
N PRO A 40 -11.54 -8.22 -4.78
CA PRO A 40 -12.16 -7.18 -5.64
C PRO A 40 -12.48 -5.89 -4.91
N LEU A 41 -12.80 -5.96 -3.64
CA LEU A 41 -13.11 -4.75 -2.88
C LEU A 41 -11.90 -3.91 -2.56
N LEU A 42 -10.70 -4.46 -2.71
CA LEU A 42 -9.47 -3.76 -2.36
C LEU A 42 -8.60 -3.44 -3.56
N GLU A 43 -9.00 -3.83 -4.75
CA GLU A 43 -8.13 -3.64 -5.91
C GLU A 43 -7.95 -2.18 -6.30
N ASP A 44 -8.79 -1.29 -5.80
CA ASP A 44 -8.62 0.14 -6.04
C ASP A 44 -8.10 0.86 -4.80
N ALA A 45 -7.52 0.15 -3.87
CA ALA A 45 -7.00 0.74 -2.64
C ALA A 45 -5.82 1.66 -2.93
N THR A 46 -5.57 2.57 -2.01
CA THR A 46 -4.34 3.35 -2.02
C THR A 46 -3.33 2.61 -1.16
N LEU A 47 -2.22 2.22 -1.76
CA LEU A 47 -1.18 1.47 -1.07
C LEU A 47 -0.07 2.45 -0.72
N VAL A 48 0.10 2.72 0.57
CA VAL A 48 1.11 3.66 1.03
C VAL A 48 2.28 2.88 1.57
N LEU A 49 3.44 3.06 0.97
CA LEU A 49 4.65 2.35 1.35
C LEU A 49 5.54 3.31 2.12
N MET A 50 5.94 2.92 3.31
CA MET A 50 6.80 3.76 4.15
C MET A 50 8.01 2.98 4.60
N ASP A 51 9.17 3.59 4.46
CA ASP A 51 10.40 3.05 5.02
C ASP A 51 11.31 4.23 5.32
N ILE A 52 12.12 4.11 6.36
CA ILE A 52 13.04 5.18 6.70
C ILE A 52 14.24 5.20 5.77
N ASP A 53 14.48 4.12 5.05
CA ASP A 53 15.59 4.03 4.11
C ASP A 53 15.08 4.38 2.72
N PRO A 54 15.44 5.53 2.16
CA PRO A 54 14.89 5.94 0.87
C PRO A 54 15.29 5.04 -0.29
N GLU A 55 16.42 4.38 -0.21
CA GLU A 55 16.83 3.47 -1.29
C GLU A 55 15.99 2.21 -1.30
N ARG A 56 15.75 1.64 -0.14
CA ARG A 56 14.88 0.48 -0.04
C ARG A 56 13.48 0.84 -0.45
N LEU A 57 13.02 2.02 -0.05
CA LEU A 57 11.69 2.48 -0.38
C LEU A 57 11.54 2.62 -1.89
N ALA A 58 12.51 3.22 -2.56
CA ALA A 58 12.44 3.39 -4.00
C ALA A 58 12.39 2.05 -4.72
N TYR A 59 13.14 1.09 -4.22
CA TYR A 59 13.17 -0.24 -4.82
C TYR A 59 11.82 -0.93 -4.70
N ILE A 60 11.26 -0.93 -3.49
CA ILE A 60 9.99 -1.64 -3.28
C ILE A 60 8.84 -0.91 -3.95
N ALA A 61 8.90 0.41 -4.03
CA ALA A 61 7.87 1.17 -4.71
C ALA A 61 7.81 0.79 -6.19
N ARG A 62 8.95 0.64 -6.83
CA ARG A 62 8.98 0.23 -8.22
C ARG A 62 8.43 -1.18 -8.41
N ALA A 63 8.76 -2.08 -7.48
CA ALA A 63 8.27 -3.45 -7.55
C ALA A 63 6.75 -3.49 -7.41
N VAL A 64 6.21 -2.71 -6.48
CA VAL A 64 4.76 -2.67 -6.26
C VAL A 64 4.05 -2.02 -7.44
N GLU A 65 4.61 -0.94 -7.97
CA GLU A 65 4.03 -0.29 -9.12
C GLU A 65 3.98 -1.23 -10.32
N ARG A 66 4.99 -2.08 -10.46
CA ARG A 66 4.99 -3.06 -11.53
C ARG A 66 3.88 -4.09 -11.34
N ILE A 67 3.66 -4.55 -10.11
CA ILE A 67 2.59 -5.49 -9.83
C ILE A 67 1.25 -4.87 -10.19
N VAL A 68 1.03 -3.63 -9.77
CA VAL A 68 -0.22 -2.94 -10.04
C VAL A 68 -0.41 -2.76 -11.55
N GLY A 69 0.64 -2.37 -12.25
CA GLY A 69 0.56 -2.12 -13.68
C GLY A 69 0.34 -3.39 -14.48
N GLU A 70 1.02 -4.47 -14.13
CA GLU A 70 0.89 -5.71 -14.86
C GLU A 70 -0.48 -6.32 -14.72
N GLY A 71 -1.13 -6.12 -13.57
CA GLY A 71 -2.47 -6.63 -13.37
C GLY A 71 -3.56 -5.65 -13.78
N ASN A 72 -3.18 -4.46 -14.24
CA ASN A 72 -4.13 -3.42 -14.59
C ASN A 72 -5.06 -3.08 -13.45
N TYR A 73 -4.56 -3.12 -12.22
CA TYR A 73 -5.38 -2.77 -11.08
C TYR A 73 -5.52 -1.26 -10.96
N PRO A 74 -6.65 -0.75 -10.52
CA PRO A 74 -6.82 0.69 -10.31
C PRO A 74 -6.16 1.22 -9.04
N ALA A 75 -5.46 0.38 -8.31
CA ALA A 75 -4.81 0.78 -7.07
C ALA A 75 -3.80 1.90 -7.29
N ARG A 76 -3.63 2.73 -6.27
CA ARG A 76 -2.65 3.80 -6.29
C ARG A 76 -1.51 3.44 -5.37
N VAL A 77 -0.30 3.87 -5.72
CA VAL A 77 0.88 3.59 -4.91
C VAL A 77 1.49 4.91 -4.49
N VAL A 78 1.68 5.09 -3.20
CA VAL A 78 2.30 6.28 -2.64
C VAL A 78 3.48 5.84 -1.80
N ALA A 79 4.62 6.47 -1.96
CA ALA A 79 5.82 6.13 -1.18
C ALA A 79 6.22 7.33 -0.33
N THR A 80 6.55 7.10 0.92
CA THR A 80 6.96 8.17 1.81
C THR A 80 7.94 7.65 2.85
N THR A 81 8.86 8.51 3.29
CA THR A 81 9.74 8.19 4.41
C THR A 81 9.16 8.72 5.72
N ASP A 82 8.01 9.37 5.66
CA ASP A 82 7.39 9.98 6.84
C ASP A 82 6.30 9.06 7.38
N ARG A 83 6.55 8.48 8.56
CA ARG A 83 5.61 7.56 9.16
C ARG A 83 4.27 8.22 9.47
N ARG A 84 4.30 9.47 9.88
CA ARG A 84 3.09 10.18 10.21
C ARG A 84 2.23 10.36 8.97
N GLU A 85 2.86 10.70 7.86
CA GLU A 85 2.15 10.85 6.61
C GLU A 85 1.54 9.51 6.16
N ALA A 86 2.29 8.44 6.34
CA ALA A 86 1.81 7.11 5.93
C ALA A 86 0.57 6.70 6.71
N LEU A 87 0.50 7.07 7.98
CA LEU A 87 -0.61 6.66 8.84
C LEU A 87 -1.78 7.62 8.80
N ASP A 88 -1.63 8.77 8.15
CA ASP A 88 -2.68 9.77 8.09
C ASP A 88 -3.89 9.19 7.36
N GLY A 89 -5.02 9.18 8.02
CA GLY A 89 -6.24 8.64 7.44
C GLY A 89 -6.37 7.14 7.53
N ALA A 90 -5.38 6.44 8.06
CA ALA A 90 -5.50 5.01 8.26
C ALA A 90 -6.09 4.76 9.64
N ASP A 91 -6.91 3.74 9.73
CA ASP A 91 -7.60 3.47 10.96
C ASP A 91 -6.81 2.65 11.90
N ALA A 92 -5.79 2.22 11.76
CA ALA A 92 -5.20 1.42 12.74
C ALA A 92 -4.20 1.41 13.33
#